data_36b20b7907217e90f8d498987267ca03
#
_entry.id   36b20b7907217e90f8d498987267ca03
#
_cell.length_a   1.000
_cell.length_b   1.000
_cell.length_c   1.000
_cell.angle_alpha   90.00
_cell.angle_beta   90.00
_cell.angle_gamma   90.00
#
_symmetry.space_group_name_H-M   'P 1'
#
loop_
_entity.id
_entity.type
_entity.pdbx_description
1 polymer ?
#
loop_
_entity_poly.entity_id
_entity_poly.type
_entity_poly.pdbx_seq_one_letter_code
_entity_poly.pdbx_strand_id
1 'polypeptide(L)'
;LYNHIESLDNLLLEVAHNGMREMNERMMKVAVGKIEKEAIKLVSIEYLNYMIEHPGVYETIQWAVWHGTEETATIFNNYLSLLTTLIQSCSLNKDKTLEILNMLTGIIHGYTTLQLGNAFSAPDKVRFELAEAIDTLLVGIFQKYK
;
A
#
# COMPACT_ATOMS: atom_id res chain seq x y z
N LEU A 1 -4.99 -23.68 26.87
CA LEU A 1 -5.13 -22.21 26.69
C LEU A 1 -3.95 -21.64 25.89
N TYR A 2 -2.74 -22.01 26.25
CA TYR A 2 -1.52 -21.58 25.54
C TYR A 2 -1.54 -22.02 24.07
N ASN A 3 -1.83 -23.31 23.82
CA ASN A 3 -1.92 -23.83 22.46
C ASN A 3 -3.02 -23.15 21.64
N HIS A 4 -4.09 -22.74 22.30
CA HIS A 4 -5.17 -22.04 21.64
C HIS A 4 -4.75 -20.63 21.19
N ILE A 5 -3.97 -19.92 22.00
CA ILE A 5 -3.44 -18.59 21.66
C ILE A 5 -2.46 -18.69 20.48
N GLU A 6 -1.54 -19.65 20.48
CA GLU A 6 -0.62 -19.87 19.37
C GLU A 6 -1.37 -20.18 18.07
N SER A 7 -2.42 -21.01 18.15
CA SER A 7 -3.24 -21.36 17.01
C SER A 7 -3.97 -20.14 16.44
N LEU A 8 -4.44 -19.24 17.30
CA LEU A 8 -5.10 -18.00 16.89
C LEU A 8 -4.10 -17.07 16.20
N ASP A 9 -2.91 -16.88 16.78
CA ASP A 9 -1.87 -16.03 16.18
C ASP A 9 -1.42 -16.58 14.82
N ASN A 10 -1.27 -17.88 14.67
CA ASN A 10 -0.93 -18.51 13.40
C ASN A 10 -2.02 -18.29 12.37
N LEU A 11 -3.28 -18.37 12.77
CA LEU A 11 -4.41 -18.09 11.89
C LEU A 11 -4.41 -16.62 11.43
N LEU A 12 -4.16 -15.69 12.34
CA LEU A 12 -4.08 -14.27 12.01
C LEU A 12 -2.93 -13.96 11.04
N LEU A 13 -1.77 -14.60 11.24
CA LEU A 13 -0.64 -14.47 10.31
C LEU A 13 -1.00 -14.98 8.93
N GLU A 14 -1.68 -16.14 8.85
CA GLU A 14 -2.11 -16.70 7.58
C GLU A 14 -3.08 -15.78 6.85
N VAL A 15 -4.04 -15.21 7.56
CA VAL A 15 -4.98 -14.22 6.99
C VAL A 15 -4.23 -12.99 6.47
N ALA A 16 -3.28 -12.46 7.25
CA ALA A 16 -2.47 -11.32 6.85
C ALA A 16 -1.63 -11.63 5.60
N HIS A 17 -0.95 -12.78 5.58
CA HIS A 17 -0.08 -13.17 4.46
C HIS A 17 -0.88 -13.37 3.18
N ASN A 18 -2.01 -14.07 3.25
CA ASN A 18 -2.87 -14.28 2.09
C ASN A 18 -3.43 -12.96 1.57
N GLY A 19 -3.85 -12.07 2.46
CA GLY A 19 -4.34 -10.75 2.10
C GLY A 19 -3.27 -9.91 1.41
N MET A 20 -2.06 -9.88 1.95
CA MET A 20 -0.95 -9.13 1.36
C MET A 20 -0.57 -9.68 -0.03
N ARG A 21 -0.54 -10.99 -0.20
CA ARG A 21 -0.24 -11.61 -1.49
C ARG A 21 -1.31 -11.27 -2.53
N GLU A 22 -2.58 -11.36 -2.16
CA GLU A 22 -3.69 -11.03 -3.05
C GLU A 22 -3.67 -9.55 -3.44
N MET A 23 -3.43 -8.68 -2.47
CA MET A 23 -3.28 -7.25 -2.72
C MET A 23 -2.15 -6.97 -3.70
N ASN A 24 -0.98 -7.58 -3.47
CA ASN A 24 0.18 -7.42 -4.34
C ASN A 24 -0.11 -7.89 -5.78
N GLU A 25 -0.79 -9.01 -5.94
CA GLU A 25 -1.20 -9.50 -7.25
C GLU A 25 -2.12 -8.52 -7.96
N ARG A 26 -3.10 -7.97 -7.26
CA ARG A 26 -4.03 -6.98 -7.81
C ARG A 26 -3.31 -5.70 -8.21
N MET A 27 -2.38 -5.23 -7.40
CA MET A 27 -1.56 -4.05 -7.69
C MET A 27 -0.69 -4.28 -8.93
N MET A 28 -0.07 -5.44 -9.04
CA MET A 28 0.73 -5.79 -10.21
C MET A 28 -0.11 -5.84 -11.49
N LYS A 29 -1.32 -6.37 -11.42
CA LYS A 29 -2.23 -6.45 -12.57
C LYS A 29 -2.61 -5.07 -13.10
N VAL A 30 -2.92 -4.12 -12.23
CA VAL A 30 -3.29 -2.77 -12.67
C VAL A 30 -2.08 -1.99 -13.18
N ALA A 31 -0.86 -2.37 -12.80
CA ALA A 31 0.38 -1.73 -13.26
C ALA A 31 0.79 -2.19 -14.66
N VAL A 32 0.35 -3.37 -15.11
CA VAL A 32 0.74 -3.93 -16.40
C VAL A 32 0.33 -3.00 -17.54
N GLY A 33 1.28 -2.66 -18.40
CA GLY A 33 1.04 -1.76 -19.53
C GLY A 33 0.96 -0.29 -19.19
N LYS A 34 1.14 0.05 -17.92
CA LYS A 34 1.16 1.45 -17.45
C LYS A 34 2.58 1.87 -17.11
N ILE A 35 2.85 3.16 -17.23
CA ILE A 35 4.19 3.70 -16.99
C ILE A 35 4.15 4.89 -16.03
N GLU A 36 5.25 5.08 -15.32
CA GLU A 36 5.53 6.27 -14.51
C GLU A 36 4.37 6.67 -13.59
N LYS A 37 3.93 7.91 -13.69
CA LYS A 37 2.90 8.50 -12.82
C LYS A 37 1.59 7.73 -12.85
N GLU A 38 1.18 7.26 -14.03
CA GLU A 38 -0.07 6.53 -14.18
C GLU A 38 -0.03 5.20 -13.42
N ALA A 39 1.09 4.47 -13.53
CA ALA A 39 1.26 3.22 -12.81
C ALA A 39 1.21 3.45 -11.29
N ILE A 40 1.93 4.44 -10.79
CA ILE A 40 1.94 4.79 -9.36
C ILE A 40 0.53 5.12 -8.86
N LYS A 41 -0.21 5.93 -9.62
CA LYS A 41 -1.57 6.32 -9.26
C LYS A 41 -2.51 5.11 -9.20
N LEU A 42 -2.48 4.27 -10.21
CA LEU A 42 -3.36 3.10 -10.28
C LEU A 42 -3.06 2.08 -9.18
N VAL A 43 -1.79 1.80 -8.89
CA VAL A 43 -1.43 0.89 -7.79
C VAL A 43 -1.88 1.46 -6.43
N SER A 44 -1.74 2.75 -6.24
CA SER A 44 -2.16 3.42 -5.01
C SER A 44 -3.67 3.31 -4.78
N ILE A 45 -4.45 3.53 -5.83
CA ILE A 45 -5.91 3.40 -5.78
C ILE A 45 -6.30 1.93 -5.54
N GLU A 46 -5.60 0.98 -6.17
CA GLU A 46 -5.91 -0.44 -5.99
C GLU A 46 -5.62 -0.91 -4.57
N TYR A 47 -4.57 -0.39 -3.93
CA TYR A 47 -4.33 -0.63 -2.50
C TYR A 47 -5.55 -0.21 -1.67
N LEU A 48 -6.03 1.01 -1.89
CA LEU A 48 -7.20 1.52 -1.19
C LEU A 48 -8.45 0.66 -1.46
N ASN A 49 -8.69 0.32 -2.73
CA ASN A 49 -9.82 -0.52 -3.13
C ASN A 49 -9.82 -1.86 -2.40
N TYR A 50 -8.68 -2.53 -2.39
CA TYR A 50 -8.55 -3.83 -1.73
C TYR A 50 -8.86 -3.72 -0.23
N MET A 51 -8.33 -2.71 0.43
CA MET A 51 -8.53 -2.53 1.87
C MET A 51 -9.97 -2.14 2.23
N ILE A 52 -10.63 -1.36 1.37
CA ILE A 52 -12.06 -1.06 1.56
C ILE A 52 -12.90 -2.33 1.42
N GLU A 53 -12.58 -3.19 0.46
CA GLU A 53 -13.27 -4.47 0.27
C GLU A 53 -12.99 -5.46 1.41
N HIS A 54 -11.84 -5.33 2.07
CA HIS A 54 -11.38 -6.27 3.10
C HIS A 54 -10.87 -5.54 4.35
N PRO A 55 -11.74 -4.79 5.07
CA PRO A 55 -11.28 -3.95 6.17
C PRO A 55 -10.64 -4.75 7.32
N GLY A 56 -11.12 -5.95 7.60
CA GLY A 56 -10.50 -6.82 8.61
C GLY A 56 -9.10 -7.27 8.24
N VAL A 57 -8.82 -7.41 6.94
CA VAL A 57 -7.48 -7.75 6.45
C VAL A 57 -6.50 -6.61 6.73
N TYR A 58 -6.92 -5.35 6.56
CA TYR A 58 -6.06 -4.20 6.83
C TYR A 58 -5.57 -4.21 8.30
N GLU A 59 -6.48 -4.38 9.24
CA GLU A 59 -6.13 -4.45 10.67
C GLU A 59 -5.20 -5.62 10.97
N THR A 60 -5.46 -6.77 10.36
CA THR A 60 -4.66 -7.97 10.54
C THR A 60 -3.24 -7.79 9.99
N ILE A 61 -3.10 -7.12 8.85
CA ILE A 61 -1.79 -6.78 8.28
C ILE A 61 -1.02 -5.83 9.21
N GLN A 62 -1.68 -4.81 9.78
CA GLN A 62 -1.04 -3.90 10.72
C GLN A 62 -0.52 -4.65 11.95
N TRP A 63 -1.32 -5.57 12.48
CA TRP A 63 -0.90 -6.43 13.57
C TRP A 63 0.30 -7.31 13.17
N ALA A 64 0.26 -7.91 11.99
CA ALA A 64 1.32 -8.82 11.51
C ALA A 64 2.67 -8.11 11.31
N VAL A 65 2.67 -6.85 10.95
CA VAL A 65 3.91 -6.06 10.81
C VAL A 65 4.68 -6.00 12.14
N TRP A 66 3.96 -5.95 13.27
CA TRP A 66 4.58 -5.89 14.59
C TRP A 66 4.85 -7.26 15.22
N HIS A 67 4.09 -8.29 14.83
CA HIS A 67 4.10 -9.61 15.49
C HIS A 67 4.47 -10.75 14.54
N GLY A 68 4.85 -10.43 13.31
CA GLY A 68 5.07 -11.43 12.28
C GLY A 68 6.43 -12.11 12.31
N THR A 69 6.64 -12.94 11.32
CA THR A 69 7.81 -13.75 11.11
C THR A 69 8.67 -13.19 9.97
N GLU A 70 9.75 -13.91 9.62
CA GLU A 70 10.55 -13.60 8.42
C GLU A 70 9.69 -13.66 7.15
N GLU A 71 8.73 -14.58 7.09
CA GLU A 71 7.80 -14.68 5.97
C GLU A 71 6.98 -13.41 5.82
N THR A 72 6.49 -12.84 6.93
CA THR A 72 5.78 -11.56 6.94
C THR A 72 6.63 -10.45 6.32
N ALA A 73 7.88 -10.36 6.77
CA ALA A 73 8.83 -9.36 6.25
C ALA A 73 9.07 -9.53 4.75
N THR A 74 9.22 -10.76 4.28
CA THR A 74 9.43 -11.06 2.85
C THR A 74 8.24 -10.61 2.02
N ILE A 75 7.02 -10.91 2.45
CA ILE A 75 5.79 -10.53 1.75
C ILE A 75 5.63 -9.00 1.75
N PHE A 76 5.88 -8.36 2.88
CA PHE A 76 5.83 -6.91 3.00
C PHE A 76 6.86 -6.23 2.09
N ASN A 77 8.06 -6.77 2.00
CA ASN A 77 9.10 -6.26 1.11
C ASN A 77 8.71 -6.37 -0.36
N ASN A 78 7.92 -7.36 -0.75
CA ASN A 78 7.40 -7.46 -2.11
C ASN A 78 6.50 -6.27 -2.47
N TYR A 79 5.67 -5.84 -1.54
CA TYR A 79 4.85 -4.63 -1.68
C TYR A 79 5.72 -3.39 -1.86
N LEU A 80 6.71 -3.19 -1.00
CA LEU A 80 7.62 -2.06 -1.09
C LEU A 80 8.45 -2.10 -2.38
N SER A 81 8.86 -3.28 -2.82
CA SER A 81 9.63 -3.46 -4.06
C SER A 81 8.84 -3.05 -5.29
N LEU A 82 7.55 -3.34 -5.33
CA LEU A 82 6.70 -2.90 -6.44
C LEU A 82 6.69 -1.37 -6.54
N LEU A 83 6.43 -0.69 -5.44
CA LEU A 83 6.42 0.77 -5.42
C LEU A 83 7.79 1.35 -5.76
N THR A 84 8.86 0.79 -5.21
CA THR A 84 10.24 1.20 -5.49
C THR A 84 10.56 1.08 -6.98
N THR A 85 10.19 -0.03 -7.59
CA THR A 85 10.40 -0.27 -9.03
C THR A 85 9.69 0.79 -9.87
N LEU A 86 8.44 1.12 -9.51
CA LEU A 86 7.67 2.14 -10.21
C LEU A 86 8.30 3.53 -10.06
N ILE A 87 8.78 3.87 -8.86
CA ILE A 87 9.49 5.14 -8.62
C ILE A 87 10.77 5.21 -9.46
N GLN A 88 11.54 4.13 -9.48
CA GLN A 88 12.78 4.05 -10.25
C GLN A 88 12.56 4.17 -11.76
N SER A 89 11.39 3.79 -12.24
CA SER A 89 11.03 3.93 -13.65
C SER A 89 10.81 5.40 -14.07
N CYS A 90 10.68 6.31 -13.11
CA CYS A 90 10.28 7.69 -13.34
C CYS A 90 11.46 8.63 -13.65
N SER A 91 12.66 8.17 -13.87
CA SER A 91 13.81 9.01 -14.21
C SER A 91 14.05 10.16 -13.21
N LEU A 92 13.83 9.88 -11.93
CA LEU A 92 14.07 10.83 -10.84
C LEU A 92 15.46 10.59 -10.23
N ASN A 93 15.89 11.53 -9.38
CA ASN A 93 17.14 11.40 -8.64
C ASN A 93 17.09 10.13 -7.79
N LYS A 94 17.98 9.17 -8.09
CA LYS A 94 18.01 7.85 -7.44
C LYS A 94 18.29 7.92 -5.95
N ASP A 95 19.02 8.94 -5.50
CA ASP A 95 19.34 9.13 -4.09
C ASP A 95 18.11 9.51 -3.27
N LYS A 96 17.02 9.88 -3.93
CA LYS A 96 15.75 10.29 -3.30
C LYS A 96 14.67 9.24 -3.33
N THR A 97 14.96 8.05 -3.84
CA THR A 97 13.97 6.95 -3.96
C THR A 97 13.31 6.63 -2.63
N LEU A 98 14.08 6.51 -1.55
CA LEU A 98 13.52 6.18 -0.24
C LEU A 98 12.61 7.28 0.30
N GLU A 99 13.00 8.54 0.15
CA GLU A 99 12.15 9.65 0.58
C GLU A 99 10.83 9.68 -0.18
N ILE A 100 10.89 9.46 -1.49
CA ILE A 100 9.70 9.40 -2.34
C ILE A 100 8.81 8.22 -1.96
N LEU A 101 9.39 7.05 -1.73
CA LEU A 101 8.67 5.87 -1.26
C LEU A 101 7.94 6.16 0.03
N ASN A 102 8.59 6.81 0.98
CA ASN A 102 7.98 7.15 2.27
C ASN A 102 6.83 8.14 2.11
N MET A 103 6.95 9.12 1.23
CA MET A 103 5.85 10.04 0.93
C MET A 103 4.63 9.32 0.36
N LEU A 104 4.85 8.43 -0.60
CA LEU A 104 3.77 7.66 -1.24
C LEU A 104 3.10 6.72 -0.24
N THR A 105 3.88 5.95 0.50
CA THR A 105 3.32 5.03 1.49
C THR A 105 2.58 5.78 2.59
N GLY A 106 3.07 6.95 3.00
CA GLY A 106 2.40 7.79 3.98
C GLY A 106 1.03 8.27 3.52
N ILE A 107 0.93 8.74 2.28
CA ILE A 107 -0.35 9.17 1.70
C ILE A 107 -1.32 7.98 1.56
N ILE A 108 -0.86 6.88 1.00
CA ILE A 108 -1.70 5.70 0.79
C ILE A 108 -2.26 5.18 2.12
N HIS A 109 -1.40 5.02 3.12
CA HIS A 109 -1.81 4.57 4.45
C HIS A 109 -2.71 5.57 5.15
N GLY A 110 -2.40 6.86 5.05
CA GLY A 110 -3.21 7.91 5.65
C GLY A 110 -4.64 7.90 5.12
N TYR A 111 -4.81 7.88 3.81
CA TYR A 111 -6.14 7.81 3.19
C TYR A 111 -6.87 6.52 3.57
N THR A 112 -6.17 5.39 3.55
CA THR A 112 -6.77 4.09 3.90
C THR A 112 -7.26 4.08 5.35
N THR A 113 -6.42 4.49 6.29
CA THR A 113 -6.77 4.54 7.71
C THR A 113 -7.95 5.46 7.96
N LEU A 114 -7.94 6.65 7.37
CA LEU A 114 -9.04 7.61 7.52
C LEU A 114 -10.33 7.08 6.93
N GLN A 115 -10.27 6.45 5.76
CA GLN A 115 -11.46 5.87 5.12
C GLN A 115 -12.07 4.74 5.95
N LEU A 116 -11.24 3.81 6.42
CA LEU A 116 -11.72 2.69 7.24
C LEU A 116 -12.23 3.15 8.60
N GLY A 117 -11.73 4.27 9.11
CA GLY A 117 -12.20 4.89 10.35
C GLY A 117 -13.40 5.82 10.17
N ASN A 118 -13.99 5.87 8.96
CA ASN A 118 -15.12 6.76 8.63
C ASN A 118 -14.83 8.24 8.90
N ALA A 119 -13.60 8.68 8.68
CA ALA A 119 -13.16 10.03 8.98
C ALA A 119 -13.40 11.04 7.85
N PHE A 120 -13.69 10.57 6.63
CA PHE A 120 -13.97 11.45 5.50
C PHE A 120 -15.44 11.84 5.45
N SER A 121 -15.72 13.11 5.18
CA SER A 121 -17.08 13.64 5.06
C SER A 121 -17.80 13.15 3.79
N ALA A 122 -17.06 12.78 2.75
CA ALA A 122 -17.59 12.29 1.49
C ALA A 122 -16.88 10.96 1.11
N PRO A 123 -17.19 9.85 1.81
CA PRO A 123 -16.48 8.58 1.63
C PRO A 123 -16.59 8.00 0.22
N ASP A 124 -17.64 8.30 -0.51
CA ASP A 124 -17.84 7.88 -1.90
C ASP A 124 -16.89 8.58 -2.89
N LYS A 125 -16.27 9.68 -2.49
CA LYS A 125 -15.31 10.43 -3.30
C LYS A 125 -13.86 10.12 -2.99
N VAL A 126 -13.58 9.26 -2.00
CA VAL A 126 -12.22 9.04 -1.51
C VAL A 126 -11.26 8.54 -2.57
N ARG A 127 -11.72 7.69 -3.50
CA ARG A 127 -10.86 7.18 -4.59
C ARG A 127 -10.42 8.30 -5.51
N PHE A 128 -11.35 9.17 -5.88
CA PHE A 128 -11.06 10.34 -6.70
C PHE A 128 -10.10 11.29 -5.96
N GLU A 129 -10.35 11.54 -4.69
CA GLU A 129 -9.54 12.45 -3.88
C GLU A 129 -8.12 11.89 -3.66
N LEU A 130 -7.98 10.57 -3.48
CA LEU A 130 -6.65 9.94 -3.40
C LEU A 130 -5.91 10.11 -4.73
N ALA A 131 -6.58 9.89 -5.86
CA ALA A 131 -5.98 10.08 -7.17
C ALA A 131 -5.46 11.50 -7.35
N GLU A 132 -6.26 12.50 -6.96
CA GLU A 132 -5.85 13.91 -7.00
C GLU A 132 -4.68 14.20 -6.05
N ALA A 133 -4.68 13.62 -4.86
CA ALA A 133 -3.58 13.78 -3.92
C ALA A 133 -2.27 13.19 -4.46
N ILE A 134 -2.32 12.02 -5.08
CA ILE A 134 -1.16 11.39 -5.71
C ILE A 134 -0.67 12.26 -6.88
N ASP A 135 -1.56 12.74 -7.73
CA ASP A 135 -1.18 13.65 -8.83
C ASP A 135 -0.49 14.91 -8.31
N THR A 136 -1.04 15.52 -7.27
CA THR A 136 -0.47 16.72 -6.66
C THR A 136 0.92 16.45 -6.09
N LEU A 137 1.07 15.33 -5.38
CA LEU A 137 2.35 14.92 -4.82
C LEU A 137 3.38 14.68 -5.93
N LEU A 138 2.99 13.97 -6.98
CA LEU A 138 3.90 13.65 -8.10
C LEU A 138 4.34 14.88 -8.87
N VAL A 139 3.47 15.88 -9.04
CA VAL A 139 3.87 17.16 -9.63
C VAL A 139 5.02 17.77 -8.84
N GLY A 140 4.90 17.83 -7.52
CA GLY A 140 5.95 18.37 -6.66
C GLY A 140 7.22 17.53 -6.68
N ILE A 141 7.08 16.21 -6.66
CA ILE A 141 8.22 15.27 -6.71
C ILE A 141 8.99 15.45 -8.02
N PHE A 142 8.29 15.48 -9.16
CA PHE A 142 8.94 15.62 -10.48
C PHE A 142 9.61 16.98 -10.64
N GLN A 143 9.10 18.00 -9.98
CA GLN A 143 9.71 19.32 -10.00
C GLN A 143 10.94 19.40 -9.11
N LYS A 144 10.89 18.78 -7.94
CA LYS A 144 11.93 18.90 -6.91
C LYS A 144 13.07 17.90 -7.08
N TYR A 145 12.78 16.69 -7.56
CA TYR A 145 13.73 15.56 -7.55
C TYR A 145 14.16 15.07 -8.93
N LYS A 146 14.04 15.88 -9.92
CA LYS A 146 14.58 15.57 -11.24
C LYS A 146 16.08 15.35 -11.22
#